data_ddce1226677be32b799ee92f423cb77b
#
_entry.id   ddce1226677be32b799ee92f423cb77b
#
_cell.length_a   1.000
_cell.length_b   1.000
_cell.length_c   1.000
_cell.angle_alpha   90.00
_cell.angle_beta   90.00
_cell.angle_gamma   90.00
#
_symmetry.space_group_name_H-M   'P 1'
#
loop_
_entity.id
_entity.type
_entity.pdbx_description
1 polymer ?
#
loop_
_entity_poly.entity_id
_entity_poly.type
_entity_poly.pdbx_seq_one_letter_code
_entity_poly.pdbx_strand_id
1 'polypeptide(L)'
;RLVQKGDTLVQLTQESLNTEKSTNESLASDLKNRISDLSRMVTSSNALLTTPELQQEWNSYNSKKNELESKIAQAKIVYDRNKQLFDKGIIARAEFEKYSFDYTYSQQSLLSLIKSQKSVWQNQKRDLENQLKNLKGTLNKINVESKNYVITAPISGTIENFSGIQVGSFLNASQPIATISATDKLIVESSVSPSDIG
;
A
#
# COMPACT_ATOMS: atom_id res chain seq x y z
N ARG A 1 -14.22 -34.56 27.62
CA ARG A 1 -13.03 -34.64 26.74
C ARG A 1 -11.94 -33.71 27.26
N LEU A 2 -10.71 -34.21 27.34
CA LEU A 2 -9.56 -33.44 27.76
C LEU A 2 -9.13 -32.52 26.61
N VAL A 3 -8.79 -31.26 26.91
CA VAL A 3 -8.28 -30.24 25.97
C VAL A 3 -7.10 -29.50 26.59
N GLN A 4 -6.20 -29.04 25.75
CA GLN A 4 -5.09 -28.18 26.14
C GLN A 4 -5.41 -26.72 25.83
N LYS A 5 -4.81 -25.81 26.61
CA LYS A 5 -4.91 -24.37 26.32
C LYS A 5 -4.47 -24.08 24.88
N GLY A 6 -5.33 -23.41 24.08
CA GLY A 6 -5.11 -23.10 22.69
C GLY A 6 -5.72 -24.09 21.70
N ASP A 7 -6.23 -25.26 22.14
CA ASP A 7 -6.92 -26.18 21.25
C ASP A 7 -8.16 -25.52 20.65
N THR A 8 -8.38 -25.71 19.34
CA THR A 8 -9.57 -25.21 18.66
C THR A 8 -10.81 -25.98 19.07
N LEU A 9 -11.78 -25.29 19.61
CA LEU A 9 -13.08 -25.87 20.05
C LEU A 9 -14.13 -25.73 18.94
N VAL A 10 -14.23 -24.55 18.33
CA VAL A 10 -15.17 -24.23 17.26
C VAL A 10 -14.51 -23.31 16.25
N GLN A 11 -14.80 -23.57 14.98
CA GLN A 11 -14.43 -22.68 13.89
C GLN A 11 -15.70 -22.17 13.22
N LEU A 12 -15.87 -20.85 13.22
CA LEU A 12 -16.98 -20.18 12.55
C LEU A 12 -16.68 -19.98 11.07
N THR A 13 -17.72 -19.90 10.24
CA THR A 13 -17.60 -19.59 8.82
C THR A 13 -17.12 -18.16 8.63
N GLN A 14 -16.04 -17.95 7.87
CA GLN A 14 -15.45 -16.61 7.59
C GLN A 14 -15.38 -16.32 6.10
N GLU A 15 -16.29 -16.86 5.31
CA GLU A 15 -16.26 -16.75 3.84
C GLU A 15 -16.29 -15.28 3.39
N SER A 16 -17.20 -14.48 3.97
CA SER A 16 -17.29 -13.05 3.69
C SER A 16 -16.00 -12.30 4.05
N LEU A 17 -15.44 -12.58 5.23
CA LEU A 17 -14.21 -11.94 5.71
C LEU A 17 -13.00 -12.33 4.85
N ASN A 18 -12.93 -13.58 4.41
CA ASN A 18 -11.88 -14.07 3.51
C ASN A 18 -11.97 -13.42 2.13
N THR A 19 -13.18 -13.22 1.61
CA THR A 19 -13.42 -12.52 0.34
C THR A 19 -13.01 -11.06 0.45
N GLU A 20 -13.39 -10.37 1.51
CA GLU A 20 -12.97 -8.99 1.78
C GLU A 20 -11.45 -8.87 1.90
N LYS A 21 -10.82 -9.80 2.63
CA LYS A 21 -9.37 -9.86 2.76
C LYS A 21 -8.68 -10.02 1.41
N SER A 22 -9.12 -10.99 0.61
CA SER A 22 -8.55 -11.27 -0.72
C SER A 22 -8.67 -10.07 -1.66
N THR A 23 -9.84 -9.40 -1.66
CA THR A 23 -10.06 -8.19 -2.46
C THR A 23 -9.12 -7.06 -2.04
N ASN A 24 -8.98 -6.83 -0.74
CA ASN A 24 -8.08 -5.78 -0.22
C ASN A 24 -6.60 -6.12 -0.46
N GLU A 25 -6.20 -7.39 -0.40
CA GLU A 25 -4.83 -7.83 -0.74
C GLU A 25 -4.51 -7.61 -2.22
N SER A 26 -5.46 -7.90 -3.11
CA SER A 26 -5.33 -7.63 -4.55
C SER A 26 -5.17 -6.13 -4.82
N LEU A 27 -6.01 -5.30 -4.21
CA LEU A 27 -5.92 -3.84 -4.32
C LEU A 27 -4.59 -3.32 -3.77
N ALA A 28 -4.10 -3.86 -2.65
CA ALA A 28 -2.79 -3.48 -2.09
C ALA A 28 -1.64 -3.84 -3.02
N SER A 29 -1.74 -4.95 -3.75
CA SER A 29 -0.77 -5.36 -4.76
C SER A 29 -0.75 -4.39 -5.94
N ASP A 30 -1.93 -4.01 -6.46
CA ASP A 30 -2.04 -3.03 -7.55
C ASP A 30 -1.44 -1.66 -7.15
N LEU A 31 -1.81 -1.14 -5.97
CA LEU A 31 -1.24 0.11 -5.44
C LEU A 31 0.29 0.06 -5.34
N LYS A 32 0.87 -1.07 -4.89
CA LYS A 32 2.33 -1.25 -4.82
C LYS A 32 2.99 -1.19 -6.20
N ASN A 33 2.39 -1.83 -7.21
CA ASN A 33 2.90 -1.82 -8.57
C ASN A 33 2.90 -0.39 -9.14
N ARG A 34 1.80 0.35 -8.98
CA ARG A 34 1.69 1.76 -9.41
C ARG A 34 2.67 2.67 -8.69
N ILE A 35 2.86 2.51 -7.38
CA ILE A 35 3.87 3.26 -6.60
C ILE A 35 5.29 2.96 -7.10
N SER A 36 5.59 1.70 -7.41
CA SER A 36 6.87 1.28 -7.97
C SER A 36 7.12 1.93 -9.33
N ASP A 37 6.12 1.92 -10.21
CA ASP A 37 6.21 2.53 -11.53
C ASP A 37 6.43 4.04 -11.45
N LEU A 38 5.65 4.76 -10.61
CA LEU A 38 5.86 6.19 -10.37
C LEU A 38 7.25 6.50 -9.81
N SER A 39 7.78 5.63 -8.93
CA SER A 39 9.15 5.78 -8.43
C SER A 39 10.18 5.69 -9.56
N ARG A 40 10.00 4.76 -10.51
CA ARG A 40 10.87 4.62 -11.68
C ARG A 40 10.76 5.84 -12.60
N MET A 41 9.55 6.37 -12.84
CA MET A 41 9.33 7.57 -13.65
C MET A 41 10.02 8.81 -13.06
N VAL A 42 10.11 8.92 -11.75
CA VAL A 42 10.80 10.04 -11.09
C VAL A 42 12.33 9.90 -11.16
N THR A 43 12.87 8.70 -11.06
CA THR A 43 14.32 8.45 -10.88
C THR A 43 15.04 8.02 -12.13
N SER A 44 14.36 7.39 -13.09
CA SER A 44 14.98 6.81 -14.29
C SER A 44 14.71 7.67 -15.53
N SER A 45 15.66 7.66 -16.47
CA SER A 45 15.46 8.22 -17.81
C SER A 45 14.85 7.21 -18.79
N ASN A 46 14.88 5.91 -18.47
CA ASN A 46 14.30 4.83 -19.27
C ASN A 46 13.58 3.85 -18.33
N ALA A 47 12.34 4.19 -17.95
CA ALA A 47 11.55 3.40 -17.02
C ALA A 47 10.80 2.28 -17.76
N LEU A 48 11.02 1.03 -17.31
CA LEU A 48 10.17 -0.10 -17.70
C LEU A 48 9.00 -0.15 -16.71
N LEU A 49 7.78 0.11 -17.20
CA LEU A 49 6.58 0.21 -16.40
C LEU A 49 5.68 -1.01 -16.62
N THR A 50 4.96 -1.39 -15.58
CA THR A 50 4.02 -2.53 -15.59
C THR A 50 2.57 -2.08 -15.72
N THR A 51 2.27 -0.84 -15.34
CA THR A 51 0.92 -0.25 -15.36
C THR A 51 0.67 0.41 -16.72
N PRO A 52 -0.34 -0.03 -17.51
CA PRO A 52 -0.57 0.49 -18.87
C PRO A 52 -0.84 2.00 -18.92
N GLU A 53 -1.61 2.53 -17.96
CA GLU A 53 -1.93 3.96 -17.91
C GLU A 53 -0.66 4.80 -17.67
N LEU A 54 0.20 4.38 -16.75
CA LEU A 54 1.47 5.05 -16.48
C LEU A 54 2.45 4.90 -17.65
N GLN A 55 2.41 3.78 -18.37
CA GLN A 55 3.19 3.60 -19.61
C GLN A 55 2.76 4.62 -20.68
N GLN A 56 1.47 4.85 -20.84
CA GLN A 56 0.95 5.85 -21.78
C GLN A 56 1.38 7.28 -21.37
N GLU A 57 1.26 7.61 -20.09
CA GLU A 57 1.70 8.90 -19.54
C GLU A 57 3.21 9.11 -19.77
N TRP A 58 4.00 8.09 -19.50
CA TRP A 58 5.45 8.10 -19.74
C TRP A 58 5.82 8.33 -21.20
N ASN A 59 5.12 7.66 -22.12
CA ASN A 59 5.33 7.82 -23.56
C ASN A 59 4.99 9.26 -24.01
N SER A 60 3.89 9.82 -23.52
CA SER A 60 3.49 11.19 -23.79
C SER A 60 4.51 12.20 -23.31
N TYR A 61 5.00 12.02 -22.06
CA TYR A 61 6.08 12.85 -21.51
C TYR A 61 7.35 12.78 -22.36
N ASN A 62 7.80 11.57 -22.74
CA ASN A 62 9.00 11.40 -23.55
C ASN A 62 8.85 12.03 -24.94
N SER A 63 7.69 11.95 -25.56
CA SER A 63 7.42 12.59 -26.83
C SER A 63 7.56 14.10 -26.73
N LYS A 64 6.99 14.70 -25.66
CA LYS A 64 7.10 16.15 -25.43
C LYS A 64 8.53 16.58 -25.08
N LYS A 65 9.23 15.77 -24.30
CA LYS A 65 10.65 15.98 -23.98
C LYS A 65 11.50 15.98 -25.25
N ASN A 66 11.33 14.98 -26.13
CA ASN A 66 12.07 14.88 -27.39
C ASN A 66 11.78 16.05 -28.34
N GLU A 67 10.52 16.53 -28.38
CA GLU A 67 10.16 17.75 -29.13
C GLU A 67 10.96 18.96 -28.64
N LEU A 68 11.03 19.15 -27.32
CA LEU A 68 11.77 20.29 -26.73
C LEU A 68 13.29 20.13 -26.90
N GLU A 69 13.83 18.93 -26.80
CA GLU A 69 15.25 18.65 -27.08
C GLU A 69 15.60 18.98 -28.54
N SER A 70 14.72 18.65 -29.49
CA SER A 70 14.89 19.00 -30.90
C SER A 70 14.85 20.54 -31.12
N LYS A 71 13.94 21.24 -30.43
CA LYS A 71 13.89 22.72 -30.46
C LYS A 71 15.18 23.34 -29.89
N ILE A 72 15.70 22.80 -28.80
CA ILE A 72 16.99 23.25 -28.22
C ILE A 72 18.12 23.03 -29.21
N ALA A 73 18.19 21.90 -29.88
CA ALA A 73 19.22 21.62 -30.87
C ALA A 73 19.17 22.61 -32.05
N GLN A 74 17.95 22.90 -32.55
CA GLN A 74 17.76 23.91 -33.59
C GLN A 74 18.17 25.33 -33.15
N ALA A 75 17.68 25.73 -31.95
CA ALA A 75 18.01 27.04 -31.40
C ALA A 75 19.54 27.20 -31.14
N LYS A 76 20.19 26.10 -30.71
CA LYS A 76 21.64 26.08 -30.51
C LYS A 76 22.41 26.31 -31.82
N ILE A 77 22.03 25.66 -32.91
CA ILE A 77 22.69 25.87 -34.22
C ILE A 77 22.56 27.31 -34.65
N VAL A 78 21.38 27.92 -34.48
CA VAL A 78 21.15 29.35 -34.83
C VAL A 78 21.98 30.25 -33.92
N TYR A 79 21.98 29.98 -32.61
CA TYR A 79 22.78 30.73 -31.65
C TYR A 79 24.28 30.66 -31.98
N ASP A 80 24.85 29.47 -32.20
CA ASP A 80 26.26 29.29 -32.47
C ASP A 80 26.69 30.01 -33.75
N ARG A 81 25.85 30.00 -34.81
CA ARG A 81 26.10 30.73 -36.06
C ARG A 81 26.11 32.25 -35.84
N ASN A 82 25.12 32.74 -35.13
CA ASN A 82 24.99 34.20 -34.92
C ASN A 82 26.03 34.71 -33.90
N LYS A 83 26.48 33.85 -32.98
CA LYS A 83 27.60 34.14 -32.08
C LYS A 83 28.88 34.39 -32.89
N GLN A 84 29.17 33.57 -33.89
CA GLN A 84 30.34 33.76 -34.75
C GLN A 84 30.25 35.04 -35.58
N LEU A 85 29.05 35.45 -36.06
CA LEU A 85 28.83 36.70 -36.77
C LEU A 85 28.98 37.91 -35.86
N PHE A 86 28.48 37.81 -34.64
CA PHE A 86 28.65 38.87 -33.64
C PHE A 86 30.10 39.04 -33.22
N ASP A 87 30.82 37.94 -32.96
CA ASP A 87 32.25 37.96 -32.59
C ASP A 87 33.13 38.59 -33.70
N LYS A 88 32.68 38.53 -34.99
CA LYS A 88 33.29 39.20 -36.14
C LYS A 88 32.80 40.64 -36.39
N GLY A 89 31.88 41.14 -35.55
CA GLY A 89 31.30 42.47 -35.70
C GLY A 89 30.33 42.65 -36.89
N ILE A 90 29.79 41.52 -37.43
CA ILE A 90 28.91 41.53 -38.63
C ILE A 90 27.47 41.84 -38.23
N ILE A 91 27.00 41.41 -37.06
CA ILE A 91 25.66 41.69 -36.56
C ILE A 91 25.72 42.57 -35.31
N ALA A 92 24.61 43.30 -35.08
CA ALA A 92 24.49 44.16 -33.92
C ALA A 92 24.24 43.34 -32.64
N ARG A 93 24.63 43.90 -31.49
CA ARG A 93 24.43 43.28 -30.17
C ARG A 93 22.95 42.92 -29.91
N ALA A 94 22.03 43.80 -30.21
CA ALA A 94 20.60 43.60 -30.03
C ALA A 94 20.06 42.39 -30.84
N GLU A 95 20.60 42.17 -32.02
CA GLU A 95 20.26 41.02 -32.86
C GLU A 95 20.81 39.72 -32.29
N PHE A 96 22.07 39.70 -31.82
CA PHE A 96 22.64 38.53 -31.15
C PHE A 96 21.91 38.21 -29.87
N GLU A 97 21.54 39.21 -29.06
CA GLU A 97 20.79 38.99 -27.79
C GLU A 97 19.46 38.28 -28.03
N LYS A 98 18.77 38.49 -29.15
CA LYS A 98 17.56 37.76 -29.53
C LYS A 98 17.83 36.23 -29.65
N TYR A 99 18.86 35.85 -30.40
CA TYR A 99 19.19 34.43 -30.59
C TYR A 99 19.68 33.75 -29.29
N SER A 100 20.37 34.53 -28.45
CA SER A 100 20.78 34.09 -27.12
C SER A 100 19.56 33.83 -26.21
N PHE A 101 18.58 34.75 -26.27
CA PHE A 101 17.32 34.58 -25.52
C PHE A 101 16.53 33.37 -26.00
N ASP A 102 16.37 33.20 -27.31
CA ASP A 102 15.61 32.07 -27.88
C ASP A 102 16.22 30.71 -27.47
N TYR A 103 17.56 30.61 -27.50
CA TYR A 103 18.25 29.40 -27.05
C TYR A 103 18.05 29.14 -25.56
N THR A 104 18.25 30.16 -24.72
CA THR A 104 18.05 30.08 -23.27
C THR A 104 16.60 29.75 -22.91
N TYR A 105 15.64 30.38 -23.58
CA TYR A 105 14.21 30.11 -23.39
C TYR A 105 13.86 28.66 -23.71
N SER A 106 14.41 28.10 -24.79
CA SER A 106 14.19 26.69 -25.17
C SER A 106 14.71 25.76 -24.11
N GLN A 107 15.90 26.03 -23.53
CA GLN A 107 16.44 25.24 -22.41
C GLN A 107 15.56 25.33 -21.15
N GLN A 108 15.11 26.54 -20.80
CA GLN A 108 14.22 26.75 -19.64
C GLN A 108 12.88 26.01 -19.79
N SER A 109 12.36 25.96 -21.02
CA SER A 109 11.12 25.22 -21.33
C SER A 109 11.26 23.73 -21.05
N LEU A 110 12.38 23.10 -21.41
CA LEU A 110 12.65 21.70 -21.12
C LEU A 110 12.81 21.47 -19.59
N LEU A 111 13.57 22.32 -18.93
CA LEU A 111 13.75 22.22 -17.47
C LEU A 111 12.42 22.36 -16.73
N SER A 112 11.56 23.27 -17.18
CA SER A 112 10.22 23.47 -16.62
C SER A 112 9.35 22.22 -16.80
N LEU A 113 9.34 21.61 -18.00
CA LEU A 113 8.61 20.36 -18.25
C LEU A 113 9.09 19.25 -17.30
N ILE A 114 10.40 19.04 -17.22
CA ILE A 114 10.98 17.99 -16.37
C ILE A 114 10.59 18.21 -14.90
N LYS A 115 10.74 19.43 -14.41
CA LYS A 115 10.44 19.77 -13.00
C LYS A 115 8.96 19.63 -12.68
N SER A 116 8.08 20.17 -13.52
CA SER A 116 6.63 20.08 -13.31
C SER A 116 6.13 18.65 -13.35
N GLN A 117 6.56 17.86 -14.34
CA GLN A 117 6.14 16.48 -14.48
C GLN A 117 6.62 15.59 -13.31
N LYS A 118 7.89 15.75 -12.89
CA LYS A 118 8.39 15.06 -11.69
C LYS A 118 7.59 15.41 -10.44
N SER A 119 7.20 16.67 -10.27
CA SER A 119 6.36 17.09 -9.14
C SER A 119 4.98 16.43 -9.17
N VAL A 120 4.36 16.32 -10.35
CA VAL A 120 3.07 15.60 -10.52
C VAL A 120 3.22 14.14 -10.09
N TRP A 121 4.20 13.42 -10.61
CA TRP A 121 4.43 12.01 -10.26
C TRP A 121 4.75 11.79 -8.78
N GLN A 122 5.52 12.70 -8.16
CA GLN A 122 5.80 12.65 -6.72
C GLN A 122 4.53 12.83 -5.89
N ASN A 123 3.63 13.73 -6.30
CA ASN A 123 2.35 13.93 -5.63
C ASN A 123 1.43 12.71 -5.79
N GLN A 124 1.28 12.20 -7.03
CA GLN A 124 0.52 10.98 -7.29
C GLN A 124 1.04 9.79 -6.46
N LYS A 125 2.37 9.62 -6.43
CA LYS A 125 3.01 8.57 -5.61
C LYS A 125 2.65 8.71 -4.14
N ARG A 126 2.76 9.91 -3.57
CA ARG A 126 2.44 10.16 -2.16
C ARG A 126 0.97 9.86 -1.84
N ASP A 127 0.08 10.20 -2.76
CA ASP A 127 -1.35 9.94 -2.57
C ASP A 127 -1.64 8.43 -2.57
N LEU A 128 -1.02 7.66 -3.49
CA LEU A 128 -1.12 6.20 -3.49
C LEU A 128 -0.46 5.56 -2.26
N GLU A 129 0.65 6.09 -1.76
CA GLU A 129 1.28 5.63 -0.52
C GLU A 129 0.36 5.82 0.70
N ASN A 130 -0.37 6.94 0.76
CA ASN A 130 -1.38 7.18 1.79
C ASN A 130 -2.55 6.20 1.68
N GLN A 131 -3.06 5.93 0.46
CA GLN A 131 -4.09 4.94 0.23
C GLN A 131 -3.63 3.54 0.66
N LEU A 132 -2.43 3.14 0.29
CA LEU A 132 -1.84 1.86 0.69
C LEU A 132 -1.70 1.73 2.21
N LYS A 133 -1.31 2.83 2.89
CA LYS A 133 -1.23 2.87 4.36
C LYS A 133 -2.59 2.63 5.01
N ASN A 134 -3.64 3.29 4.51
CA ASN A 134 -5.00 3.11 5.02
C ASN A 134 -5.50 1.68 4.78
N LEU A 135 -5.26 1.14 3.59
CA LEU A 135 -5.64 -0.22 3.21
C LEU A 135 -4.94 -1.27 4.08
N LYS A 136 -3.65 -1.07 4.40
CA LYS A 136 -2.93 -1.92 5.36
C LYS A 136 -3.56 -1.88 6.76
N GLY A 137 -4.08 -0.72 7.18
CA GLY A 137 -4.84 -0.58 8.42
C GLY A 137 -6.11 -1.43 8.40
N THR A 138 -6.85 -1.42 7.29
CA THR A 138 -8.04 -2.25 7.09
C THR A 138 -7.70 -3.74 7.11
N LEU A 139 -6.66 -4.16 6.37
CA LEU A 139 -6.19 -5.55 6.37
C LEU A 139 -5.78 -6.02 7.76
N ASN A 140 -5.16 -5.16 8.56
CA ASN A 140 -4.82 -5.48 9.94
C ASN A 140 -6.06 -5.68 10.81
N LYS A 141 -7.10 -4.84 10.65
CA LYS A 141 -8.40 -5.03 11.34
C LYS A 141 -9.03 -6.37 10.96
N ILE A 142 -9.08 -6.70 9.68
CA ILE A 142 -9.59 -7.99 9.18
C ILE A 142 -8.83 -9.17 9.81
N ASN A 143 -7.49 -9.08 9.87
CA ASN A 143 -6.65 -10.12 10.48
C ASN A 143 -6.86 -10.26 11.99
N VAL A 144 -7.17 -9.17 12.68
CA VAL A 144 -7.54 -9.24 14.12
C VAL A 144 -8.92 -9.84 14.27
N GLU A 145 -9.88 -9.43 13.46
CA GLU A 145 -11.26 -9.92 13.49
C GLU A 145 -11.32 -11.40 13.16
N SER A 146 -10.54 -11.89 12.19
CA SER A 146 -10.51 -13.31 11.80
C SER A 146 -10.14 -14.24 12.95
N LYS A 147 -9.40 -13.75 13.96
CA LYS A 147 -9.07 -14.52 15.17
C LYS A 147 -10.31 -14.82 16.02
N ASN A 148 -11.32 -13.97 15.99
CA ASN A 148 -12.56 -14.14 16.74
C ASN A 148 -13.45 -15.26 16.14
N TYR A 149 -13.17 -15.69 14.91
CA TYR A 149 -13.89 -16.78 14.25
C TYR A 149 -13.34 -18.17 14.62
N VAL A 150 -12.25 -18.22 15.38
CA VAL A 150 -11.69 -19.46 15.94
C VAL A 150 -11.78 -19.38 17.45
N ILE A 151 -12.69 -20.17 18.03
CA ILE A 151 -12.85 -20.25 19.47
C ILE A 151 -11.93 -21.33 20.00
N THR A 152 -10.97 -20.94 20.85
CA THR A 152 -9.98 -21.84 21.43
C THR A 152 -10.19 -22.02 22.93
N ALA A 153 -9.66 -23.12 23.47
CA ALA A 153 -9.68 -23.40 24.91
C ALA A 153 -8.80 -22.33 25.65
N PRO A 154 -9.37 -21.56 26.59
CA PRO A 154 -8.62 -20.55 27.36
C PRO A 154 -7.67 -21.16 28.40
N ILE A 155 -7.99 -22.38 28.88
CA ILE A 155 -7.21 -23.14 29.85
C ILE A 155 -7.15 -24.61 29.42
N SER A 156 -6.19 -25.36 29.94
CA SER A 156 -6.19 -26.84 29.84
C SER A 156 -7.15 -27.43 30.88
N GLY A 157 -7.90 -28.49 30.49
CA GLY A 157 -8.88 -29.08 31.38
C GLY A 157 -9.82 -30.04 30.66
N THR A 158 -10.90 -30.42 31.35
CA THR A 158 -11.95 -31.28 30.80
C THR A 158 -13.14 -30.42 30.35
N ILE A 159 -13.62 -30.66 29.11
CA ILE A 159 -14.85 -30.04 28.61
C ILE A 159 -16.05 -30.67 29.34
N GLU A 160 -16.87 -29.81 29.95
CA GLU A 160 -18.13 -30.13 30.59
C GLU A 160 -19.26 -29.29 29.97
N ASN A 161 -20.51 -29.74 30.15
CA ASN A 161 -21.70 -29.01 29.72
C ASN A 161 -21.64 -28.49 28.26
N PHE A 162 -21.14 -29.35 27.34
CA PHE A 162 -21.14 -29.02 25.92
C PHE A 162 -22.56 -28.86 25.41
N SER A 163 -22.85 -27.72 24.75
CA SER A 163 -24.18 -27.33 24.27
C SER A 163 -24.72 -28.16 23.09
N GLY A 164 -24.01 -29.20 22.64
CA GLY A 164 -24.43 -30.06 21.52
C GLY A 164 -24.38 -29.40 20.13
N ILE A 165 -23.57 -28.38 19.98
CA ILE A 165 -23.40 -27.65 18.69
C ILE A 165 -22.88 -28.63 17.64
N GLN A 166 -23.55 -28.69 16.50
CA GLN A 166 -23.17 -29.46 15.33
C GLN A 166 -22.63 -28.58 14.21
N VAL A 167 -21.86 -29.18 13.28
CA VAL A 167 -21.41 -28.49 12.08
C VAL A 167 -22.64 -28.01 11.28
N GLY A 168 -22.64 -26.72 10.93
CA GLY A 168 -23.77 -26.05 10.26
C GLY A 168 -24.77 -25.38 11.21
N SER A 169 -24.61 -25.50 12.53
CA SER A 169 -25.46 -24.79 13.50
C SER A 169 -25.16 -23.31 13.54
N PHE A 170 -26.19 -22.51 13.76
CA PHE A 170 -26.04 -21.07 14.03
C PHE A 170 -25.68 -20.86 15.50
N LEU A 171 -24.71 -19.94 15.74
CA LEU A 171 -24.32 -19.50 17.07
C LEU A 171 -24.71 -18.04 17.26
N ASN A 172 -25.41 -17.74 18.36
CA ASN A 172 -25.69 -16.37 18.75
C ASN A 172 -24.50 -15.77 19.53
N ALA A 173 -24.32 -14.47 19.43
CA ALA A 173 -23.33 -13.76 20.23
C ALA A 173 -23.61 -14.01 21.73
N SER A 174 -22.58 -14.23 22.51
CA SER A 174 -22.64 -14.54 23.95
C SER A 174 -23.30 -15.89 24.32
N GLN A 175 -23.61 -16.75 23.36
CA GLN A 175 -24.11 -18.10 23.67
C GLN A 175 -22.98 -18.96 24.29
N PRO A 176 -23.20 -19.55 25.47
CA PRO A 176 -22.21 -20.44 26.07
C PRO A 176 -22.10 -21.72 25.24
N ILE A 177 -20.87 -22.13 24.91
CA ILE A 177 -20.56 -23.31 24.09
C ILE A 177 -20.25 -24.51 24.96
N ALA A 178 -19.41 -24.32 25.95
CA ALA A 178 -18.96 -25.34 26.90
C ALA A 178 -18.35 -24.68 28.13
N THR A 179 -18.26 -25.46 29.18
CA THR A 179 -17.45 -25.12 30.36
C THR A 179 -16.16 -25.95 30.33
N ILE A 180 -15.03 -25.38 30.72
CA ILE A 180 -13.78 -26.10 30.87
C ILE A 180 -13.38 -26.07 32.34
N SER A 181 -13.35 -27.24 32.98
CA SER A 181 -12.91 -27.41 34.37
C SER A 181 -11.42 -27.73 34.39
N ALA A 182 -10.63 -26.94 35.13
CA ALA A 182 -9.21 -27.21 35.34
C ALA A 182 -9.04 -28.52 36.13
N THR A 183 -8.17 -29.40 35.66
CA THR A 183 -7.92 -30.70 36.30
C THR A 183 -6.71 -30.69 37.26
N ASP A 184 -5.97 -29.63 37.28
CA ASP A 184 -4.70 -29.47 38.03
C ASP A 184 -4.86 -28.88 39.43
N LYS A 185 -6.06 -28.36 39.77
CA LYS A 185 -6.36 -27.83 41.10
C LYS A 185 -7.75 -28.26 41.56
N LEU A 186 -7.78 -29.29 42.37
CA LEU A 186 -8.97 -29.71 43.08
C LEU A 186 -8.99 -29.03 44.46
N ILE A 187 -10.06 -28.32 44.77
CA ILE A 187 -10.32 -27.76 46.10
C ILE A 187 -11.45 -28.58 46.69
N VAL A 188 -11.22 -29.17 47.86
CA VAL A 188 -12.26 -29.86 48.64
C VAL A 188 -12.70 -28.90 49.74
N GLU A 189 -13.93 -28.45 49.70
CA GLU A 189 -14.56 -27.70 50.77
C GLU A 189 -15.36 -28.67 51.62
N SER A 190 -15.04 -28.75 52.91
CA SER A 190 -15.79 -29.54 53.89
C SER A 190 -16.34 -28.59 54.94
N SER A 191 -17.65 -28.63 55.17
CA SER A 191 -18.32 -27.98 56.28
C SER A 191 -18.25 -28.91 57.49
N VAL A 192 -17.53 -28.45 58.52
CA VAL A 192 -17.47 -29.15 59.82
C VAL A 192 -18.41 -28.44 60.78
N SER A 193 -19.35 -29.18 61.36
CA SER A 193 -20.22 -28.61 62.40
C SER A 193 -19.43 -28.29 63.66
N PRO A 194 -19.70 -27.17 64.34
CA PRO A 194 -19.03 -26.82 65.61
C PRO A 194 -19.18 -27.92 66.69
N SER A 195 -20.18 -28.80 66.60
CA SER A 195 -20.38 -29.93 67.48
C SER A 195 -19.40 -31.06 67.25
N ASP A 196 -18.68 -31.12 66.12
CA ASP A 196 -17.76 -32.22 65.75
C ASP A 196 -16.29 -31.83 65.97
N ILE A 197 -16.06 -30.66 66.57
CA ILE A 197 -14.75 -30.18 67.02
C ILE A 197 -14.72 -30.32 68.53
N GLY A 198 -14.48 -31.55 69.02
CA GLY A 198 -14.28 -31.85 70.40
C GLY A 198 -12.81 -32.02 70.78
#